data_a8a620adc09f1104ab0074ddff452dc7
#
_entry.id   a8a620adc09f1104ab0074ddff452dc7
#
_cell.length_a   1.000
_cell.length_b   1.000
_cell.length_c   1.000
_cell.angle_alpha   90.00
_cell.angle_beta   90.00
_cell.angle_gamma   90.00
#
_symmetry.space_group_name_H-M   'P 1'
#
loop_
_entity.id
_entity.type
_entity.pdbx_description
1 polymer ?
#
loop_
_entity_poly.entity_id
_entity_poly.type
_entity_poly.pdbx_seq_one_letter_code
_entity_poly.pdbx_strand_id
1 'polypeptide(L)'
;MENLLGQGRAAIDLLVDENSFEENALADLKLPYEDYGPGAVVGSARINGEICTVIANDAMTFNPRFPVVYAGVIGLEEGYKMALAVYRTLAMDKDKPVGEKRPLVLIVDTPGNGPGKLEEIIGMNKATGAYQLALAEARHAGHPIIAMVIGRAISGAFLCHGLQADHILSLTSEFGTMIHVMPLSSIARITRQDVERLSELSRTNPVFAAGPEFFWQLGGVEELIKAIPEMKEAIVRHIAEV
;
A
#
# COMPACT_ATOMS: atom_id res chain seq x y z
N MET A 1 10.06 11.04 -15.58
CA MET A 1 8.73 11.09 -14.92
C MET A 1 8.91 11.94 -13.68
N GLU A 2 8.13 12.99 -13.50
CA GLU A 2 8.31 13.93 -12.40
C GLU A 2 7.78 13.40 -11.06
N ASN A 3 6.74 12.56 -11.09
CA ASN A 3 6.19 11.88 -9.92
C ASN A 3 5.44 10.60 -10.34
N LEU A 4 5.04 9.79 -9.35
CA LEU A 4 4.29 8.54 -9.55
C LEU A 4 2.86 8.60 -8.98
N LEU A 5 2.40 9.78 -8.60
CA LEU A 5 1.05 9.96 -8.06
C LEU A 5 -0.01 9.46 -9.05
N GLY A 6 -0.85 8.55 -8.62
CA GLY A 6 -1.87 7.91 -9.46
C GLY A 6 -1.34 6.85 -10.42
N GLN A 7 -0.05 6.53 -10.41
CA GLN A 7 0.59 5.70 -11.43
C GLN A 7 1.09 4.35 -10.87
N GLY A 8 0.26 3.64 -10.12
CA GLY A 8 0.62 2.36 -9.51
C GLY A 8 1.15 1.33 -10.50
N ARG A 9 0.56 1.21 -11.70
CA ARG A 9 1.03 0.28 -12.74
C ARG A 9 2.42 0.66 -13.27
N ALA A 10 2.66 1.94 -13.54
CA ALA A 10 3.97 2.41 -13.96
C ALA A 10 5.04 2.21 -12.87
N ALA A 11 4.65 2.31 -11.61
CA ALA A 11 5.55 2.00 -10.50
C ALA A 11 5.90 0.51 -10.44
N ILE A 12 4.96 -0.39 -10.74
CA ILE A 12 5.25 -1.83 -10.86
C ILE A 12 6.34 -2.04 -11.91
N ASP A 13 6.17 -1.49 -13.12
CA ASP A 13 7.12 -1.66 -14.23
C ASP A 13 8.53 -1.14 -13.91
N LEU A 14 8.64 -0.12 -13.04
CA LEU A 14 9.91 0.43 -12.59
C LEU A 14 10.59 -0.41 -11.50
N LEU A 15 9.82 -1.14 -10.71
CA LEU A 15 10.30 -1.88 -9.56
C LEU A 15 10.67 -3.32 -9.89
N VAL A 16 9.93 -3.96 -10.80
CA VAL A 16 10.15 -5.36 -11.15
C VAL A 16 11.16 -5.53 -12.28
N ASP A 17 11.59 -6.74 -12.51
CA ASP A 17 12.41 -7.09 -13.66
C ASP A 17 11.58 -7.00 -14.94
N GLU A 18 12.21 -6.62 -16.03
CA GLU A 18 11.55 -6.41 -17.32
C GLU A 18 10.67 -7.58 -17.73
N ASN A 19 9.41 -7.30 -18.06
CA ASN A 19 8.39 -8.28 -18.48
C ASN A 19 8.13 -9.41 -17.45
N SER A 20 8.45 -9.22 -16.17
CA SER A 20 8.27 -10.27 -15.16
C SER A 20 6.94 -10.20 -14.41
N PHE A 21 6.22 -9.07 -14.47
CA PHE A 21 4.93 -8.94 -13.78
C PHE A 21 3.82 -9.64 -14.53
N GLU A 22 3.15 -10.57 -13.86
CA GLU A 22 1.98 -11.28 -14.33
C GLU A 22 0.80 -11.01 -13.41
N GLU A 23 -0.16 -10.18 -13.87
CA GLU A 23 -1.34 -9.81 -13.09
C GLU A 23 -2.25 -11.01 -12.86
N ASN A 24 -2.77 -11.14 -11.64
CA ASN A 24 -3.60 -12.26 -11.15
C ASN A 24 -2.93 -13.65 -11.25
N ALA A 25 -1.66 -13.73 -11.59
CA ALA A 25 -0.91 -14.97 -11.73
C ALA A 25 -0.37 -15.49 -10.38
N LEU A 26 -1.27 -15.79 -9.47
CA LEU A 26 -0.98 -16.50 -8.22
C LEU A 26 -1.73 -17.83 -8.26
N ALA A 27 -1.03 -18.93 -7.98
CA ALA A 27 -1.62 -20.27 -8.09
C ALA A 27 -2.93 -20.39 -7.29
N ASP A 28 -3.95 -20.91 -7.93
CA ASP A 28 -5.31 -21.04 -7.37
C ASP A 28 -5.97 -19.73 -6.93
N LEU A 29 -5.50 -18.58 -7.41
CA LEU A 29 -6.22 -17.33 -7.20
C LEU A 29 -7.54 -17.39 -7.98
N LYS A 30 -8.63 -17.53 -7.26
CA LYS A 30 -9.99 -17.54 -7.82
C LYS A 30 -10.69 -16.27 -7.39
N LEU A 31 -10.90 -15.40 -8.36
CA LEU A 31 -11.73 -14.20 -8.17
C LEU A 31 -13.18 -14.55 -8.47
N PRO A 32 -14.17 -13.92 -7.79
CA PRO A 32 -15.59 -14.16 -8.03
C PRO A 32 -16.02 -13.93 -9.49
N TYR A 33 -15.37 -12.99 -10.17
CA TYR A 33 -15.54 -12.69 -11.61
C TYR A 33 -14.29 -11.95 -12.13
N GLU A 34 -14.16 -11.84 -13.44
CA GLU A 34 -12.93 -11.38 -14.12
C GLU A 34 -12.47 -9.98 -13.68
N ASP A 35 -13.40 -9.02 -13.56
CA ASP A 35 -13.14 -7.64 -13.16
C ASP A 35 -13.34 -7.37 -11.66
N TYR A 36 -13.17 -8.39 -10.80
CA TYR A 36 -13.33 -8.24 -9.35
C TYR A 36 -12.23 -7.35 -8.76
N GLY A 37 -12.65 -6.32 -8.02
CA GLY A 37 -11.73 -5.38 -7.35
C GLY A 37 -10.80 -4.69 -8.35
N PRO A 38 -11.32 -3.98 -9.36
CA PRO A 38 -10.49 -3.46 -10.46
C PRO A 38 -9.46 -2.43 -10.01
N GLY A 39 -9.69 -1.75 -8.88
CA GLY A 39 -8.75 -0.82 -8.26
C GLY A 39 -7.57 -1.49 -7.55
N ALA A 40 -7.59 -2.81 -7.37
CA ALA A 40 -6.48 -3.57 -6.79
C ALA A 40 -5.71 -4.33 -7.89
N VAL A 41 -4.41 -4.10 -7.97
CA VAL A 41 -3.49 -4.80 -8.88
C VAL A 41 -2.66 -5.77 -8.06
N VAL A 42 -2.84 -7.06 -8.30
CA VAL A 42 -2.13 -8.12 -7.58
C VAL A 42 -1.52 -9.12 -8.56
N GLY A 43 -0.35 -9.65 -8.26
CA GLY A 43 0.27 -10.61 -9.14
C GLY A 43 1.62 -11.10 -8.65
N SER A 44 2.25 -11.93 -9.50
CA SER A 44 3.60 -12.42 -9.32
C SER A 44 4.56 -11.60 -10.18
N ALA A 45 5.76 -11.37 -9.66
CA ALA A 45 6.84 -10.71 -10.40
C ALA A 45 8.20 -11.24 -9.97
N ARG A 46 9.26 -10.71 -10.58
CA ARG A 46 10.63 -10.85 -10.10
C ARG A 46 11.21 -9.48 -9.79
N ILE A 47 11.98 -9.43 -8.73
CA ILE A 47 12.81 -8.27 -8.40
C ILE A 47 14.22 -8.80 -8.19
N ASN A 48 15.17 -8.33 -9.01
CA ASN A 48 16.56 -8.82 -9.02
C ASN A 48 16.66 -10.36 -9.15
N GLY A 49 15.80 -10.95 -10.00
CA GLY A 49 15.73 -12.39 -10.24
C GLY A 49 14.89 -13.18 -9.22
N GLU A 50 14.63 -12.63 -8.04
CA GLU A 50 13.88 -13.28 -6.97
C GLU A 50 12.36 -13.10 -7.16
N ILE A 51 11.61 -14.19 -6.97
CA ILE A 51 10.15 -14.18 -7.09
C ILE A 51 9.52 -13.43 -5.93
N CYS A 52 8.59 -12.52 -6.21
CA CYS A 52 7.82 -11.80 -5.22
C CYS A 52 6.33 -11.76 -5.56
N THR A 53 5.51 -11.44 -4.57
CA THR A 53 4.10 -11.05 -4.77
C THR A 53 4.01 -9.54 -4.72
N VAL A 54 3.45 -8.94 -5.75
CA VAL A 54 3.21 -7.49 -5.83
C VAL A 54 1.75 -7.21 -5.56
N ILE A 55 1.50 -6.23 -4.70
CA ILE A 55 0.16 -5.74 -4.38
C ILE A 55 0.19 -4.22 -4.49
N ALA A 56 -0.61 -3.67 -5.40
CA ALA A 56 -0.70 -2.24 -5.64
C ALA A 56 -2.17 -1.81 -5.76
N ASN A 57 -2.40 -0.52 -5.74
CA ASN A 57 -3.70 0.05 -6.08
C ASN A 57 -3.59 0.93 -7.32
N ASP A 58 -4.61 0.89 -8.17
CA ASP A 58 -4.69 1.60 -9.43
C ASP A 58 -5.63 2.81 -9.29
N ALA A 59 -5.07 4.01 -9.36
CA ALA A 59 -5.84 5.24 -9.28
C ALA A 59 -6.53 5.64 -10.60
N MET A 60 -6.20 4.99 -11.70
CA MET A 60 -6.77 5.26 -13.02
C MET A 60 -8.05 4.45 -13.28
N THR A 61 -8.35 3.49 -12.43
CA THR A 61 -9.50 2.61 -12.54
C THR A 61 -10.60 3.01 -11.55
N PHE A 62 -11.86 2.78 -11.92
CA PHE A 62 -13.00 2.90 -11.02
C PHE A 62 -13.76 1.58 -10.93
N ASN A 63 -14.44 1.34 -9.81
CA ASN A 63 -15.26 0.15 -9.64
C ASN A 63 -16.71 0.46 -10.02
N PRO A 64 -17.27 -0.13 -11.11
CA PRO A 64 -18.62 0.16 -11.55
C PRO A 64 -19.70 -0.31 -10.58
N ARG A 65 -19.41 -1.28 -9.73
CA ARG A 65 -20.33 -1.80 -8.68
C ARG A 65 -20.34 -0.93 -7.43
N PHE A 66 -19.23 -0.26 -7.17
CA PHE A 66 -19.04 0.62 -6.03
C PHE A 66 -18.51 1.98 -6.51
N PRO A 67 -19.39 2.90 -6.98
CA PRO A 67 -18.99 4.13 -7.66
C PRO A 67 -18.13 5.11 -6.83
N VAL A 68 -18.06 4.93 -5.51
CA VAL A 68 -17.16 5.70 -4.62
C VAL A 68 -15.73 5.18 -4.66
N VAL A 69 -15.48 4.01 -5.29
CA VAL A 69 -14.17 3.41 -5.43
C VAL A 69 -13.56 3.84 -6.77
N TYR A 70 -12.77 4.91 -6.70
CA TYR A 70 -12.04 5.52 -7.82
C TYR A 70 -10.78 6.22 -7.28
N ALA A 71 -9.92 6.67 -8.15
CA ALA A 71 -8.72 7.44 -7.82
C ALA A 71 -7.79 6.79 -6.76
N GLY A 72 -7.73 5.46 -6.72
CA GLY A 72 -6.89 4.72 -5.76
C GLY A 72 -7.54 4.43 -4.42
N VAL A 73 -8.83 4.73 -4.25
CA VAL A 73 -9.60 4.32 -3.07
C VAL A 73 -9.61 2.80 -2.96
N ILE A 74 -9.32 2.26 -1.78
CA ILE A 74 -9.45 0.83 -1.50
C ILE A 74 -10.87 0.56 -1.04
N GLY A 75 -11.64 -0.11 -1.90
CA GLY A 75 -13.02 -0.52 -1.65
C GLY A 75 -13.12 -1.92 -1.06
N LEU A 76 -14.38 -2.40 -0.96
CA LEU A 76 -14.71 -3.72 -0.44
C LEU A 76 -14.06 -4.85 -1.27
N GLU A 77 -14.20 -4.79 -2.58
CA GLU A 77 -13.67 -5.81 -3.48
C GLU A 77 -12.14 -5.73 -3.57
N GLU A 78 -11.60 -4.52 -3.60
CA GLU A 78 -10.17 -4.26 -3.64
C GLU A 78 -9.47 -4.84 -2.40
N GLY A 79 -9.98 -4.54 -1.21
CA GLY A 79 -9.44 -5.07 0.04
C GLY A 79 -9.51 -6.59 0.11
N TYR A 80 -10.61 -7.18 -0.34
CA TYR A 80 -10.75 -8.63 -0.36
C TYR A 80 -9.85 -9.31 -1.40
N LYS A 81 -9.70 -8.73 -2.61
CA LYS A 81 -8.77 -9.21 -3.63
C LYS A 81 -7.31 -9.20 -3.13
N MET A 82 -6.92 -8.11 -2.45
CA MET A 82 -5.59 -8.01 -1.82
C MET A 82 -5.39 -9.10 -0.75
N ALA A 83 -6.41 -9.35 0.09
CA ALA A 83 -6.38 -10.43 1.08
C ALA A 83 -6.20 -11.80 0.42
N LEU A 84 -6.97 -12.09 -0.63
CA LEU A 84 -6.86 -13.34 -1.39
C LEU A 84 -5.45 -13.53 -1.96
N ALA A 85 -4.83 -12.48 -2.50
CA ALA A 85 -3.46 -12.53 -3.02
C ALA A 85 -2.44 -12.94 -1.95
N VAL A 86 -2.56 -12.38 -0.74
CA VAL A 86 -1.69 -12.74 0.37
C VAL A 86 -1.92 -14.19 0.81
N TYR A 87 -3.18 -14.62 0.97
CA TYR A 87 -3.48 -16.01 1.33
C TYR A 87 -3.00 -17.01 0.27
N ARG A 88 -3.04 -16.66 -1.01
CA ARG A 88 -2.46 -17.50 -2.07
C ARG A 88 -0.94 -17.56 -1.97
N THR A 89 -0.29 -16.45 -1.66
CA THR A 89 1.15 -16.42 -1.40
C THR A 89 1.54 -17.33 -0.24
N LEU A 90 0.82 -17.25 0.87
CA LEU A 90 0.99 -18.14 2.02
C LEU A 90 0.86 -19.62 1.63
N ALA A 91 -0.19 -19.97 0.88
CA ALA A 91 -0.43 -21.33 0.45
C ALA A 91 0.66 -21.86 -0.50
N MET A 92 1.14 -21.03 -1.42
CA MET A 92 2.20 -21.40 -2.38
C MET A 92 3.55 -21.66 -1.71
N ASP A 93 3.85 -20.95 -0.65
CA ASP A 93 5.13 -21.04 0.04
C ASP A 93 5.04 -21.78 1.41
N LYS A 94 3.91 -22.48 1.66
CA LYS A 94 3.62 -23.12 2.94
C LYS A 94 4.77 -23.99 3.47
N ASP A 95 5.35 -24.80 2.59
CA ASP A 95 6.36 -25.78 2.94
C ASP A 95 7.81 -25.25 2.79
N LYS A 96 7.99 -23.97 2.40
CA LYS A 96 9.31 -23.37 2.32
C LYS A 96 9.82 -22.95 3.70
N PRO A 97 11.14 -23.02 3.94
CA PRO A 97 11.73 -22.46 5.15
C PRO A 97 11.60 -20.91 5.15
N VAL A 98 11.71 -20.32 6.34
CA VAL A 98 11.53 -18.87 6.54
C VAL A 98 12.40 -18.04 5.58
N GLY A 99 13.68 -18.33 5.46
CA GLY A 99 14.59 -17.56 4.58
C GLY A 99 14.39 -17.75 3.07
N GLU A 100 13.44 -18.60 2.64
CA GLU A 100 13.13 -18.87 1.22
C GLU A 100 11.69 -18.44 0.83
N LYS A 101 10.97 -17.84 1.78
CA LYS A 101 9.62 -17.33 1.51
C LYS A 101 9.67 -16.08 0.66
N ARG A 102 8.81 -16.02 -0.36
CA ARG A 102 8.79 -14.88 -1.26
C ARG A 102 8.36 -13.60 -0.54
N PRO A 103 9.01 -12.48 -0.81
CA PRO A 103 8.59 -11.20 -0.26
C PRO A 103 7.26 -10.74 -0.84
N LEU A 104 6.53 -9.95 -0.05
CA LEU A 104 5.36 -9.18 -0.44
C LEU A 104 5.79 -7.73 -0.62
N VAL A 105 5.59 -7.17 -1.81
CA VAL A 105 5.90 -5.78 -2.13
C VAL A 105 4.59 -5.01 -2.29
N LEU A 106 4.34 -4.10 -1.36
CA LEU A 106 3.14 -3.27 -1.32
C LEU A 106 3.47 -1.90 -1.95
N ILE A 107 2.84 -1.57 -3.06
CA ILE A 107 2.99 -0.26 -3.71
C ILE A 107 1.81 0.61 -3.32
N VAL A 108 2.08 1.68 -2.57
CA VAL A 108 1.05 2.46 -1.88
C VAL A 108 0.82 3.81 -2.55
N ASP A 109 -0.39 4.00 -3.10
CA ASP A 109 -0.93 5.29 -3.50
C ASP A 109 -2.44 5.31 -3.30
N THR A 110 -2.91 5.51 -2.09
CA THR A 110 -4.33 5.49 -1.76
C THR A 110 -4.77 6.71 -0.95
N PRO A 111 -5.88 7.38 -1.37
CA PRO A 111 -6.46 8.48 -0.61
C PRO A 111 -7.33 8.03 0.57
N GLY A 112 -7.57 6.72 0.73
CA GLY A 112 -8.38 6.19 1.82
C GLY A 112 -9.25 5.00 1.41
N ASN A 113 -10.07 4.53 2.37
CA ASN A 113 -11.06 3.49 2.13
C ASN A 113 -12.31 4.03 1.43
N GLY A 114 -13.05 3.16 0.78
CA GLY A 114 -14.33 3.49 0.14
C GLY A 114 -15.38 3.96 1.17
N PRO A 115 -15.81 5.24 1.13
CA PRO A 115 -16.70 5.81 2.15
C PRO A 115 -18.19 5.58 1.82
N GLY A 116 -18.52 4.55 1.06
CA GLY A 116 -19.87 4.29 0.60
C GLY A 116 -20.75 3.65 1.67
N LYS A 117 -22.01 4.10 1.77
CA LYS A 117 -23.00 3.49 2.67
C LYS A 117 -23.21 2.00 2.37
N LEU A 118 -23.18 1.62 1.08
CA LEU A 118 -23.37 0.24 0.65
C LEU A 118 -22.22 -0.64 1.15
N GLU A 119 -20.99 -0.19 0.98
CA GLU A 119 -19.80 -0.89 1.42
C GLU A 119 -19.79 -1.09 2.94
N GLU A 120 -20.20 -0.07 3.69
CA GLU A 120 -20.30 -0.16 5.15
C GLU A 120 -21.35 -1.18 5.59
N ILE A 121 -22.53 -1.21 4.93
CA ILE A 121 -23.60 -2.18 5.23
C ILE A 121 -23.14 -3.62 4.91
N ILE A 122 -22.46 -3.83 3.79
CA ILE A 122 -21.96 -5.15 3.39
C ILE A 122 -20.80 -5.60 4.30
N GLY A 123 -19.98 -4.69 4.75
CA GLY A 123 -18.88 -4.95 5.67
C GLY A 123 -17.51 -4.58 5.12
N MET A 124 -17.30 -3.32 4.76
CA MET A 124 -16.01 -2.77 4.37
C MET A 124 -14.90 -3.11 5.36
N ASN A 125 -15.21 -3.00 6.66
CA ASN A 125 -14.32 -3.37 7.75
C ASN A 125 -13.89 -4.84 7.73
N LYS A 126 -14.72 -5.74 7.21
CA LYS A 126 -14.37 -7.17 7.10
C LYS A 126 -13.37 -7.41 5.98
N ALA A 127 -13.52 -6.75 4.83
CA ALA A 127 -12.61 -6.86 3.71
C ALA A 127 -11.21 -6.30 4.06
N THR A 128 -11.16 -5.10 4.63
CA THR A 128 -9.92 -4.49 5.07
C THR A 128 -9.28 -5.22 6.25
N GLY A 129 -10.10 -5.71 7.20
CA GLY A 129 -9.65 -6.55 8.30
C GLY A 129 -9.08 -7.88 7.84
N ALA A 130 -9.69 -8.53 6.83
CA ALA A 130 -9.17 -9.75 6.23
C ALA A 130 -7.80 -9.51 5.58
N TYR A 131 -7.60 -8.36 4.92
CA TYR A 131 -6.32 -8.01 4.34
C TYR A 131 -5.24 -7.78 5.42
N GLN A 132 -5.57 -7.03 6.47
CA GLN A 132 -4.65 -6.82 7.60
C GLN A 132 -4.27 -8.14 8.28
N LEU A 133 -5.26 -9.02 8.51
CA LEU A 133 -5.01 -10.35 9.09
C LEU A 133 -4.11 -11.19 8.19
N ALA A 134 -4.38 -11.21 6.89
CA ALA A 134 -3.54 -11.94 5.93
C ALA A 134 -2.07 -11.48 5.95
N LEU A 135 -1.83 -10.15 5.99
CA LEU A 135 -0.48 -9.60 6.10
C LEU A 135 0.17 -9.95 7.44
N ALA A 136 -0.57 -9.91 8.55
CA ALA A 136 -0.06 -10.32 9.86
C ALA A 136 0.32 -11.81 9.88
N GLU A 137 -0.50 -12.67 9.27
CA GLU A 137 -0.21 -14.10 9.11
C GLU A 137 1.01 -14.33 8.20
N ALA A 138 1.16 -13.56 7.12
CA ALA A 138 2.31 -13.64 6.23
C ALA A 138 3.61 -13.26 6.94
N ARG A 139 3.61 -12.17 7.70
CA ARG A 139 4.74 -11.78 8.55
C ARG A 139 5.08 -12.89 9.55
N HIS A 140 4.08 -13.40 10.26
CA HIS A 140 4.29 -14.49 11.24
C HIS A 140 4.82 -15.78 10.59
N ALA A 141 4.46 -16.02 9.33
CA ALA A 141 4.98 -17.14 8.55
C ALA A 141 6.40 -16.90 7.99
N GLY A 142 6.97 -15.70 8.15
CA GLY A 142 8.32 -15.33 7.72
C GLY A 142 8.42 -14.84 6.28
N HIS A 143 7.33 -14.30 5.71
CA HIS A 143 7.39 -13.56 4.46
C HIS A 143 7.84 -12.13 4.73
N PRO A 144 8.93 -11.64 4.11
CA PRO A 144 9.28 -10.22 4.18
C PRO A 144 8.18 -9.35 3.53
N ILE A 145 7.79 -8.28 4.20
CA ILE A 145 6.75 -7.36 3.70
C ILE A 145 7.34 -5.96 3.62
N ILE A 146 7.53 -5.44 2.41
CA ILE A 146 8.06 -4.11 2.16
C ILE A 146 6.98 -3.24 1.53
N ALA A 147 6.70 -2.10 2.14
CA ALA A 147 5.82 -1.09 1.57
C ALA A 147 6.64 0.03 0.92
N MET A 148 6.30 0.38 -0.31
CA MET A 148 6.85 1.53 -1.03
C MET A 148 5.75 2.55 -1.27
N VAL A 149 5.79 3.66 -0.55
CA VAL A 149 4.85 4.78 -0.72
C VAL A 149 5.32 5.65 -1.89
N ILE A 150 4.52 5.66 -2.95
CA ILE A 150 4.82 6.39 -4.20
C ILE A 150 3.97 7.64 -4.39
N GLY A 151 2.94 7.80 -3.55
CA GLY A 151 1.98 8.89 -3.66
C GLY A 151 1.25 9.12 -2.33
N ARG A 152 -0.04 8.90 -2.31
CA ARG A 152 -0.87 9.07 -1.11
C ARG A 152 -0.83 7.83 -0.23
N ALA A 153 -0.66 8.02 1.04
CA ALA A 153 -0.78 7.00 2.07
C ALA A 153 -1.67 7.56 3.18
N ILE A 154 -2.98 7.49 2.96
CA ILE A 154 -3.94 8.28 3.74
C ILE A 154 -4.94 7.37 4.46
N SER A 155 -5.23 7.72 5.72
CA SER A 155 -6.33 7.19 6.50
C SER A 155 -6.30 5.66 6.66
N GLY A 156 -7.49 5.05 6.80
CA GLY A 156 -7.65 3.61 7.03
C GLY A 156 -7.11 2.72 5.91
N ALA A 157 -7.06 3.21 4.68
CA ALA A 157 -6.46 2.45 3.57
C ALA A 157 -4.95 2.25 3.77
N PHE A 158 -4.22 3.25 4.25
CA PHE A 158 -2.82 3.09 4.59
C PHE A 158 -2.62 2.15 5.80
N LEU A 159 -3.55 2.13 6.76
CA LEU A 159 -3.51 1.17 7.88
C LEU A 159 -3.53 -0.27 7.40
N CYS A 160 -4.30 -0.60 6.35
CA CYS A 160 -4.38 -1.96 5.82
C CYS A 160 -3.41 -2.23 4.67
N HIS A 161 -2.97 -1.20 3.94
CA HIS A 161 -2.08 -1.32 2.78
C HIS A 161 -0.85 -0.43 2.95
N GLY A 162 0.07 -0.85 3.79
CA GLY A 162 1.33 -0.16 4.07
C GLY A 162 1.81 -0.30 5.51
N LEU A 163 1.02 0.14 6.50
CA LEU A 163 1.46 0.11 7.92
C LEU A 163 1.63 -1.30 8.51
N GLN A 164 1.24 -2.34 7.80
CA GLN A 164 1.47 -3.74 8.20
C GLN A 164 2.82 -4.27 7.70
N ALA A 165 3.57 -3.50 6.91
CA ALA A 165 4.88 -3.91 6.40
C ALA A 165 5.93 -4.02 7.51
N ASP A 166 6.96 -4.83 7.26
CA ASP A 166 8.14 -4.89 8.12
C ASP A 166 8.96 -3.62 7.97
N HIS A 167 9.15 -3.16 6.72
CA HIS A 167 9.78 -1.89 6.40
C HIS A 167 8.90 -1.05 5.49
N ILE A 168 8.81 0.25 5.79
CA ILE A 168 8.08 1.24 5.01
C ILE A 168 9.07 2.21 4.40
N LEU A 169 9.13 2.23 3.08
CA LEU A 169 9.93 3.15 2.29
C LEU A 169 9.01 4.19 1.66
N SER A 170 9.49 5.40 1.49
CA SER A 170 8.66 6.45 0.88
C SER A 170 9.48 7.35 -0.04
N LEU A 171 8.92 7.70 -1.18
CA LEU A 171 9.40 8.88 -1.90
C LEU A 171 9.22 10.11 -1.01
N THR A 172 10.11 11.10 -1.16
CA THR A 172 10.02 12.38 -0.44
C THR A 172 8.80 13.18 -0.88
N SER A 173 8.39 14.15 -0.08
CA SER A 173 7.28 15.07 -0.40
C SER A 173 7.48 15.86 -1.70
N GLU A 174 8.72 15.99 -2.19
CA GLU A 174 9.04 16.62 -3.49
C GLU A 174 8.37 15.91 -4.67
N PHE A 175 8.05 14.62 -4.53
CA PHE A 175 7.31 13.83 -5.52
C PHE A 175 5.78 13.92 -5.34
N GLY A 176 5.27 14.81 -4.49
CA GLY A 176 3.85 14.90 -4.17
C GLY A 176 3.36 13.82 -3.19
N THR A 177 4.28 13.10 -2.57
CA THR A 177 3.96 12.05 -1.61
C THR A 177 3.37 12.63 -0.33
N MET A 178 2.32 12.00 0.17
CA MET A 178 1.56 12.43 1.34
C MET A 178 1.32 11.24 2.27
N ILE A 179 1.71 11.38 3.53
CA ILE A 179 1.40 10.40 4.57
C ILE A 179 0.67 11.14 5.69
N HIS A 180 -0.60 10.83 5.92
CA HIS A 180 -1.38 11.41 7.02
C HIS A 180 -2.69 10.66 7.28
N VAL A 181 -3.24 10.81 8.47
CA VAL A 181 -4.54 10.23 8.82
C VAL A 181 -5.68 10.99 8.13
N MET A 182 -5.66 12.32 8.19
CA MET A 182 -6.64 13.18 7.55
C MET A 182 -6.07 14.60 7.34
N PRO A 183 -6.64 15.40 6.42
CA PRO A 183 -6.22 16.78 6.21
C PRO A 183 -6.31 17.63 7.48
N LEU A 184 -5.40 18.58 7.65
CA LEU A 184 -5.30 19.44 8.82
C LEU A 184 -6.62 20.18 9.13
N SER A 185 -7.34 20.63 8.11
CA SER A 185 -8.67 21.26 8.24
C SER A 185 -9.71 20.31 8.84
N SER A 186 -9.63 19.02 8.56
CA SER A 186 -10.51 18.01 9.18
C SER A 186 -10.13 17.75 10.63
N ILE A 187 -8.83 17.71 10.94
CA ILE A 187 -8.35 17.62 12.33
C ILE A 187 -8.85 18.82 13.13
N ALA A 188 -8.66 20.04 12.62
CA ALA A 188 -9.13 21.27 13.24
C ALA A 188 -10.62 21.23 13.58
N ARG A 189 -11.44 20.79 12.62
CA ARG A 189 -12.89 20.67 12.80
C ARG A 189 -13.27 19.66 13.88
N ILE A 190 -12.64 18.48 13.88
CA ILE A 190 -12.95 17.41 14.83
C ILE A 190 -12.48 17.77 16.24
N THR A 191 -11.29 18.34 16.36
CA THR A 191 -10.69 18.71 17.65
C THR A 191 -11.15 20.07 18.16
N ARG A 192 -11.91 20.82 17.37
CA ARG A 192 -12.35 22.20 17.64
C ARG A 192 -11.17 23.14 17.91
N GLN A 193 -10.07 22.93 17.20
CA GLN A 193 -8.89 23.77 17.27
C GLN A 193 -8.82 24.69 16.04
N ASP A 194 -8.06 25.77 16.19
CA ASP A 194 -7.79 26.70 15.12
C ASP A 194 -6.82 26.09 14.07
N VAL A 195 -7.13 26.25 12.78
CA VAL A 195 -6.35 25.67 11.67
C VAL A 195 -4.97 26.33 11.59
N GLU A 196 -4.90 27.64 11.80
CA GLU A 196 -3.65 28.41 11.76
C GLU A 196 -2.71 27.95 12.86
N ARG A 197 -3.22 27.74 14.06
CA ARG A 197 -2.45 27.21 15.20
C ARG A 197 -1.94 25.81 14.93
N LEU A 198 -2.78 24.92 14.39
CA LEU A 198 -2.37 23.56 14.03
C LEU A 198 -1.31 23.57 12.91
N SER A 199 -1.47 24.47 11.93
CA SER A 199 -0.49 24.65 10.85
C SER A 199 0.85 25.16 11.38
N GLU A 200 0.86 26.03 12.37
CA GLU A 200 2.08 26.49 13.02
C GLU A 200 2.76 25.36 13.81
N LEU A 201 2.00 24.63 14.61
CA LEU A 201 2.51 23.47 15.35
C LEU A 201 3.08 22.39 14.41
N SER A 202 2.46 22.16 13.27
CA SER A 202 2.90 21.14 12.30
C SER A 202 4.27 21.45 11.67
N ARG A 203 4.71 22.71 11.70
CA ARG A 203 6.03 23.11 11.17
C ARG A 203 7.19 22.76 12.09
N THR A 204 6.93 22.64 13.37
CA THR A 204 7.97 22.50 14.39
C THR A 204 7.89 21.20 15.18
N ASN A 205 6.74 20.53 15.14
CA ASN A 205 6.51 19.33 15.93
C ASN A 205 5.99 18.18 15.04
N PRO A 206 6.78 17.12 14.82
CA PRO A 206 6.42 15.98 13.98
C PRO A 206 5.09 15.31 14.35
N VAL A 207 4.70 15.35 15.63
CA VAL A 207 3.43 14.76 16.09
C VAL A 207 2.20 15.44 15.47
N PHE A 208 2.29 16.74 15.15
CA PHE A 208 1.21 17.51 14.52
C PHE A 208 1.39 17.64 13.01
N ALA A 209 2.52 17.18 12.49
CA ALA A 209 2.84 17.28 11.08
C ALA A 209 2.31 16.09 10.27
N ALA A 210 2.33 16.25 8.98
CA ALA A 210 2.03 15.21 8.01
C ALA A 210 3.13 15.18 6.95
N GLY A 211 3.25 14.06 6.27
CA GLY A 211 4.23 13.87 5.19
C GLY A 211 5.29 12.83 5.51
N PRO A 212 5.96 12.33 4.46
CA PRO A 212 6.94 11.25 4.60
C PRO A 212 8.12 11.62 5.50
N GLU A 213 8.60 12.88 5.47
CA GLU A 213 9.73 13.36 6.26
C GLU A 213 9.43 13.33 7.77
N PHE A 214 8.21 13.66 8.14
CA PHE A 214 7.79 13.63 9.54
C PHE A 214 7.56 12.21 10.05
N PHE A 215 6.99 11.34 9.21
CA PHE A 215 6.87 9.93 9.53
C PHE A 215 8.24 9.27 9.68
N TRP A 216 9.21 9.66 8.87
CA TRP A 216 10.60 9.21 9.02
C TRP A 216 11.21 9.67 10.35
N GLN A 217 11.01 10.93 10.74
CA GLN A 217 11.47 11.45 12.05
C GLN A 217 10.84 10.72 13.24
N LEU A 218 9.62 10.21 13.07
CA LEU A 218 8.90 9.45 14.10
C LEU A 218 9.25 7.94 14.08
N GLY A 219 10.07 7.49 13.14
CA GLY A 219 10.39 6.08 12.96
C GLY A 219 9.27 5.26 12.30
N GLY A 220 8.33 5.91 11.62
CA GLY A 220 7.26 5.25 10.89
C GLY A 220 7.53 5.07 9.38
N VAL A 221 8.66 5.55 8.91
CA VAL A 221 9.26 5.32 7.59
C VAL A 221 10.73 5.03 7.82
N GLU A 222 11.22 3.91 7.36
CA GLU A 222 12.62 3.50 7.54
C GLU A 222 13.55 4.27 6.63
N GLU A 223 13.15 4.50 5.37
CA GLU A 223 13.98 5.20 4.41
C GLU A 223 13.17 6.16 3.53
N LEU A 224 13.73 7.36 3.31
CA LEU A 224 13.25 8.34 2.35
C LEU A 224 14.02 8.22 1.05
N ILE A 225 13.33 7.88 -0.02
CA ILE A 225 13.89 7.70 -1.36
C ILE A 225 13.86 9.06 -2.09
N LYS A 226 15.02 9.52 -2.51
CA LYS A 226 15.22 10.85 -3.12
C LYS A 226 15.18 10.85 -4.64
N ALA A 227 15.21 9.68 -5.26
CA ALA A 227 15.11 9.55 -6.71
C ALA A 227 14.34 8.28 -7.09
N ILE A 228 13.41 8.39 -8.04
CA ILE A 228 12.58 7.26 -8.50
C ILE A 228 13.41 6.02 -8.90
N PRO A 229 14.55 6.14 -9.61
CA PRO A 229 15.36 4.97 -9.96
C PRO A 229 15.96 4.20 -8.78
N GLU A 230 16.06 4.83 -7.60
CA GLU A 230 16.62 4.20 -6.39
C GLU A 230 15.63 3.27 -5.68
N MET A 231 14.34 3.33 -6.01
CA MET A 231 13.28 2.57 -5.33
C MET A 231 13.53 1.05 -5.37
N LYS A 232 13.89 0.51 -6.54
CA LYS A 232 14.13 -0.92 -6.73
C LYS A 232 15.27 -1.43 -5.85
N GLU A 233 16.38 -0.73 -5.86
CA GLU A 233 17.55 -1.07 -5.06
C GLU A 233 17.25 -0.99 -3.55
N ALA A 234 16.52 0.04 -3.12
CA ALA A 234 16.09 0.16 -1.74
C ALA A 234 15.21 -1.01 -1.31
N ILE A 235 14.22 -1.41 -2.12
CA ILE A 235 13.37 -2.57 -1.82
C ILE A 235 14.21 -3.85 -1.68
N VAL A 236 15.14 -4.11 -2.60
CA VAL A 236 16.02 -5.30 -2.53
C VAL A 236 16.84 -5.31 -1.26
N ARG A 237 17.41 -4.17 -0.88
CA ARG A 237 18.18 -4.04 0.35
C ARG A 237 17.34 -4.33 1.59
N HIS A 238 16.16 -3.73 1.68
CA HIS A 238 15.27 -3.93 2.83
C HIS A 238 14.64 -5.32 2.90
N ILE A 239 14.44 -6.00 1.78
CA ILE A 239 14.05 -7.44 1.78
C ILE A 239 15.12 -8.29 2.47
N ALA A 240 16.40 -7.97 2.26
CA ALA A 240 17.51 -8.73 2.84
C ALA A 240 17.74 -8.45 4.34
N GLU A 241 17.12 -7.42 4.90
CA GLU A 241 17.22 -7.04 6.30
C GLU A 241 16.14 -7.71 7.18
N VAL A 242 15.07 -8.26 6.58
CA VAL A 242 13.99 -8.98 7.24
C VAL A 242 14.32 -10.48 7.35
#